data_b4507049b55596b0c802854f29ebf72f
#
_entry.id   b4507049b55596b0c802854f29ebf72f
#
_cell.length_a   1.000
_cell.length_b   1.000
_cell.length_c   1.000
_cell.angle_alpha   90.00
_cell.angle_beta   90.00
_cell.angle_gamma   90.00
#
_symmetry.space_group_name_H-M   'P 1'
#
loop_
_entity.id
_entity.type
_entity.pdbx_description
1 polymer ?
#
loop_
_entity_poly.entity_id
_entity_poly.type
_entity_poly.pdbx_seq_one_letter_code
_entity_poly.pdbx_strand_id
1 'polypeptide(L)'
;MADLTDEGGSSSSFTHRWSYDVFLSFRGEDTRLGFTSYLYRGLCQKGIYTFNDKDLRRGEEISEELLKTIESSMISVVVFSQNYAGSRWCLDELVKIMQCRTNGQLVLPVFYKVDPSEVRNQRGNFGAAFTTLEENFQNKVPSWRTALREAANLSGFHYDNRLVSIN
;
A
#
# COMPACT_ATOMS: atom_id res chain seq x y z
N MET A 1 32.45 2.89 52.11
CA MET A 1 31.93 3.79 51.11
C MET A 1 31.62 2.96 49.87
N ALA A 2 30.39 2.68 49.68
CA ALA A 2 29.94 2.02 48.45
C ALA A 2 29.69 3.10 47.40
N ASP A 3 30.48 3.10 46.38
CA ASP A 3 30.27 3.92 45.19
C ASP A 3 29.15 3.26 44.37
N LEU A 4 27.96 3.82 44.51
CA LEU A 4 26.85 3.47 43.63
C LEU A 4 27.05 4.20 42.32
N THR A 5 27.83 3.61 41.43
CA THR A 5 27.76 3.97 40.02
C THR A 5 26.39 3.58 39.55
N ASP A 6 25.54 4.58 39.43
CA ASP A 6 24.31 4.52 38.68
C ASP A 6 24.65 4.12 37.22
N GLU A 7 24.57 2.85 36.96
CA GLU A 7 24.50 2.35 35.61
C GLU A 7 23.21 2.88 35.05
N GLY A 8 23.28 4.10 34.53
CA GLY A 8 22.20 4.69 33.75
C GLY A 8 21.75 3.71 32.71
N GLY A 9 20.60 3.13 32.94
CA GLY A 9 19.97 2.27 32.00
C GLY A 9 19.93 2.99 30.65
N SER A 10 20.66 2.49 29.68
CA SER A 10 20.50 2.84 28.31
C SER A 10 19.03 2.58 27.97
N SER A 11 18.21 3.60 28.14
CA SER A 11 16.95 3.61 27.42
C SER A 11 17.35 3.60 25.96
N SER A 12 17.36 2.41 25.38
CA SER A 12 17.31 2.32 23.96
C SER A 12 16.07 3.12 23.56
N SER A 13 16.28 4.37 23.20
CA SER A 13 15.28 5.11 22.50
C SER A 13 15.02 4.27 21.25
N PHE A 14 13.95 3.50 21.28
CA PHE A 14 13.33 3.03 20.06
C PHE A 14 12.90 4.31 19.34
N THR A 15 13.84 4.98 18.68
CA THR A 15 13.54 5.99 17.72
C THR A 15 12.54 5.35 16.81
N HIS A 16 11.35 5.93 16.78
CA HIS A 16 10.31 5.47 15.87
C HIS A 16 10.92 5.31 14.49
N ARG A 17 11.14 4.07 14.11
CA ARG A 17 11.66 3.69 12.80
C ARG A 17 10.74 4.17 11.68
N TRP A 18 9.49 4.52 12.04
CA TRP A 18 8.41 4.82 11.14
C TRP A 18 7.99 6.29 11.27
N SER A 19 7.88 6.97 10.15
CA SER A 19 7.35 8.34 10.08
C SER A 19 5.82 8.34 10.02
N TYR A 20 5.24 7.28 9.49
CA TYR A 20 3.80 7.09 9.39
C TYR A 20 3.41 5.72 9.95
N ASP A 21 2.21 5.65 10.54
CA ASP A 21 1.63 4.38 10.93
C ASP A 21 1.12 3.63 9.70
N VAL A 22 0.46 4.34 8.79
CA VAL A 22 -0.18 3.78 7.61
C VAL A 22 0.12 4.61 6.36
N PHE A 23 0.48 3.93 5.29
CA PHE A 23 0.48 4.44 3.93
C PHE A 23 -0.72 3.87 3.18
N LEU A 24 -1.53 4.75 2.55
CA LEU A 24 -2.66 4.32 1.71
C LEU A 24 -2.27 4.34 0.24
N SER A 25 -2.29 3.17 -0.39
CA SER A 25 -2.15 3.03 -1.84
C SER A 25 -3.52 2.78 -2.47
N PHE A 26 -3.93 3.64 -3.38
CA PHE A 26 -5.24 3.56 -4.02
C PHE A 26 -5.25 4.31 -5.35
N ARG A 27 -6.17 3.93 -6.24
CA ARG A 27 -6.44 4.71 -7.44
C ARG A 27 -7.43 5.82 -7.12
N GLY A 28 -6.97 7.08 -7.20
CA GLY A 28 -7.77 8.24 -6.81
C GLY A 28 -9.09 8.36 -7.58
N GLU A 29 -9.09 8.11 -8.89
CA GLU A 29 -10.29 8.19 -9.72
C GLU A 29 -11.39 7.21 -9.30
N ASP A 30 -11.02 6.05 -8.76
CA ASP A 30 -11.97 5.03 -8.34
C ASP A 30 -12.58 5.31 -6.96
N THR A 31 -11.80 5.78 -5.99
CA THR A 31 -12.20 5.75 -4.57
C THR A 31 -11.95 7.02 -3.78
N ARG A 32 -11.27 8.03 -4.32
CA ARG A 32 -10.84 9.24 -3.58
C ARG A 32 -12.02 9.99 -2.95
N LEU A 33 -13.12 10.15 -3.67
CA LEU A 33 -14.31 10.85 -3.20
C LEU A 33 -15.31 9.95 -2.45
N GLY A 34 -14.93 8.69 -2.21
CA GLY A 34 -15.79 7.71 -1.56
C GLY A 34 -15.03 6.92 -0.50
N PHE A 35 -14.82 5.63 -0.75
CA PHE A 35 -14.30 4.67 0.22
C PHE A 35 -12.96 5.10 0.85
N THR A 36 -11.99 5.52 0.04
CA THR A 36 -10.67 5.92 0.58
C THR A 36 -10.74 7.14 1.48
N SER A 37 -11.61 8.09 1.16
CA SER A 37 -11.84 9.27 2.01
C SER A 37 -12.40 8.89 3.38
N TYR A 38 -13.37 7.98 3.42
CA TYR A 38 -13.93 7.47 4.67
C TYR A 38 -12.88 6.69 5.48
N LEU A 39 -12.13 5.83 4.82
CA LEU A 39 -11.07 5.05 5.46
C LEU A 39 -10.01 5.97 6.06
N TYR A 40 -9.51 6.94 5.32
CA TYR A 40 -8.54 7.91 5.78
C TYR A 40 -9.04 8.67 7.01
N ARG A 41 -10.26 9.19 6.95
CA ARG A 41 -10.88 9.92 8.05
C ARG A 41 -11.04 9.05 9.30
N GLY A 42 -11.48 7.80 9.11
CA GLY A 42 -11.64 6.84 10.19
C GLY A 42 -10.32 6.53 10.88
N LEU A 43 -9.25 6.33 10.12
CA LEU A 43 -7.91 6.10 10.65
C LEU A 43 -7.41 7.30 11.45
N CYS A 44 -7.56 8.51 10.91
CA CYS A 44 -7.16 9.74 11.60
C CYS A 44 -7.94 9.97 12.89
N GLN A 45 -9.23 9.68 12.92
CA GLN A 45 -10.06 9.78 14.12
C GLN A 45 -9.63 8.82 15.23
N LYS A 46 -9.01 7.71 14.88
CA LYS A 46 -8.44 6.74 15.81
C LYS A 46 -7.02 7.09 16.26
N GLY A 47 -6.50 8.23 15.83
CA GLY A 47 -5.13 8.63 16.16
C GLY A 47 -4.05 7.92 15.35
N ILE A 48 -4.43 7.27 14.25
CA ILE A 48 -3.49 6.58 13.35
C ILE A 48 -2.95 7.58 12.34
N TYR A 49 -1.64 7.83 12.41
CA TYR A 49 -0.98 8.78 11.51
C TYR A 49 -0.86 8.18 10.12
N THR A 50 -1.69 8.67 9.20
CA THR A 50 -1.89 8.07 7.88
C THR A 50 -1.44 9.01 6.79
N PHE A 51 -0.57 8.52 5.89
CA PHE A 51 -0.22 9.23 4.68
C PHE A 51 -1.26 8.94 3.59
N ASN A 52 -1.80 10.01 3.04
CA ASN A 52 -2.70 9.97 1.90
C ASN A 52 -2.15 10.89 0.82
N ASP A 53 -1.76 10.29 -0.29
CA ASP A 53 -1.20 11.02 -1.43
C ASP A 53 -2.28 11.84 -2.14
N LYS A 54 -2.47 13.08 -1.68
CA LYS A 54 -3.35 14.04 -2.36
C LYS A 54 -2.61 14.89 -3.38
N ASP A 55 -1.32 15.12 -3.17
CA ASP A 55 -0.61 16.23 -3.81
C ASP A 55 0.68 15.82 -4.54
N LEU A 56 1.15 14.59 -4.42
CA LEU A 56 2.46 14.18 -4.93
C LEU A 56 2.44 13.58 -6.35
N ARG A 57 1.26 13.40 -6.92
CA ARG A 57 1.13 12.87 -8.29
C ARG A 57 1.39 13.94 -9.32
N ARG A 58 2.66 14.20 -9.54
CA ARG A 58 3.10 15.10 -10.61
C ARG A 58 4.14 14.38 -11.46
N GLY A 59 3.74 14.02 -12.67
CA GLY A 59 4.61 13.38 -13.64
C GLY A 59 4.30 11.90 -13.88
N GLU A 60 5.09 11.30 -14.75
CA GLU A 60 4.88 9.92 -15.24
C GLU A 60 5.52 8.87 -14.35
N GLU A 61 6.46 9.25 -13.49
CA GLU A 61 7.20 8.34 -12.63
C GLU A 61 6.95 8.63 -11.15
N ILE A 62 7.01 7.57 -10.36
CA ILE A 62 6.94 7.66 -8.91
C ILE A 62 8.14 8.44 -8.36
N SER A 63 7.90 9.44 -7.50
CA SER A 63 8.95 10.28 -6.96
C SER A 63 9.76 9.55 -5.87
N GLU A 64 11.04 9.96 -5.72
CA GLU A 64 11.89 9.45 -4.63
C GLU A 64 11.29 9.76 -3.26
N GLU A 65 10.62 10.91 -3.12
CA GLU A 65 9.97 11.30 -1.88
C GLU A 65 8.85 10.32 -1.50
N LEU A 66 8.05 9.90 -2.47
CA LEU A 66 7.00 8.92 -2.25
C LEU A 66 7.59 7.54 -1.89
N LEU A 67 8.66 7.12 -2.56
CA LEU A 67 9.36 5.88 -2.23
C LEU A 67 9.87 5.89 -0.79
N LYS A 68 10.45 7.00 -0.34
CA LYS A 68 10.90 7.17 1.05
C LYS A 68 9.73 7.16 2.04
N THR A 69 8.60 7.72 1.66
CA THR A 69 7.39 7.70 2.47
C THR A 69 6.89 6.27 2.67
N ILE A 70 6.88 5.47 1.61
CA ILE A 70 6.56 4.04 1.70
C ILE A 70 7.54 3.32 2.63
N GLU A 71 8.84 3.53 2.47
CA GLU A 71 9.88 2.94 3.31
C GLU A 71 9.74 3.30 4.79
N SER A 72 9.22 4.48 5.09
CA SER A 72 9.06 5.00 6.45
C SER A 72 7.66 4.80 7.05
N SER A 73 6.83 3.99 6.41
CA SER A 73 5.49 3.64 6.89
C SER A 73 5.48 2.23 7.49
N MET A 74 4.85 2.06 8.65
CA MET A 74 4.81 0.78 9.34
C MET A 74 3.93 -0.23 8.61
N ILE A 75 2.78 0.23 8.11
CA ILE A 75 1.78 -0.57 7.41
C ILE A 75 1.44 0.11 6.09
N SER A 76 1.37 -0.66 5.02
CA SER A 76 0.78 -0.19 3.77
C SER A 76 -0.58 -0.84 3.58
N VAL A 77 -1.62 -0.04 3.45
CA VAL A 77 -2.96 -0.50 3.08
C VAL A 77 -3.13 -0.27 1.59
N VAL A 78 -3.36 -1.35 0.86
CA VAL A 78 -3.52 -1.31 -0.60
C VAL A 78 -4.99 -1.52 -0.93
N VAL A 79 -5.63 -0.49 -1.46
CA VAL A 79 -7.03 -0.56 -1.88
C VAL A 79 -7.09 -0.96 -3.35
N PHE A 80 -7.33 -2.24 -3.60
CA PHE A 80 -7.54 -2.76 -4.94
C PHE A 80 -8.97 -2.45 -5.39
N SER A 81 -9.11 -1.48 -6.24
CA SER A 81 -10.34 -1.12 -6.93
C SER A 81 -10.30 -1.61 -8.38
N GLN A 82 -11.42 -1.49 -9.08
CA GLN A 82 -11.61 -2.04 -10.42
C GLN A 82 -10.53 -1.63 -11.43
N ASN A 83 -10.05 -0.39 -11.37
CA ASN A 83 -9.09 0.16 -12.31
C ASN A 83 -7.70 0.40 -11.70
N TYR A 84 -7.41 -0.22 -10.56
CA TYR A 84 -6.12 -0.04 -9.88
C TYR A 84 -4.93 -0.28 -10.82
N ALA A 85 -4.96 -1.38 -11.57
CA ALA A 85 -3.89 -1.74 -12.51
C ALA A 85 -3.83 -0.84 -13.76
N GLY A 86 -4.83 -0.02 -13.98
CA GLY A 86 -4.79 1.00 -15.03
C GLY A 86 -3.86 2.18 -14.74
N SER A 87 -3.34 2.26 -13.53
CA SER A 87 -2.40 3.30 -13.09
C SER A 87 -1.01 2.71 -12.91
N ARG A 88 -0.06 3.09 -13.76
CA ARG A 88 1.36 2.74 -13.61
C ARG A 88 1.90 3.19 -12.26
N TRP A 89 1.45 4.36 -11.80
CA TRP A 89 1.80 4.90 -10.51
C TRP A 89 1.42 3.96 -9.37
N CYS A 90 0.18 3.48 -9.36
CA CYS A 90 -0.27 2.50 -8.37
C CYS A 90 0.54 1.21 -8.44
N LEU A 91 0.88 0.74 -9.63
CA LEU A 91 1.68 -0.47 -9.82
C LEU A 91 3.12 -0.30 -9.33
N ASP A 92 3.73 0.85 -9.58
CA ASP A 92 5.08 1.15 -9.07
C ASP A 92 5.09 1.30 -7.54
N GLU A 93 4.07 1.94 -6.95
CA GLU A 93 3.87 1.94 -5.49
C GLU A 93 3.79 0.52 -4.94
N LEU A 94 2.98 -0.32 -5.57
CA LEU A 94 2.78 -1.69 -5.13
C LEU A 94 4.08 -2.50 -5.14
N VAL A 95 4.89 -2.37 -6.19
CA VAL A 95 6.20 -3.02 -6.25
C VAL A 95 7.07 -2.59 -5.08
N LYS A 96 7.11 -1.29 -4.78
CA LYS A 96 7.88 -0.76 -3.65
C LYS A 96 7.34 -1.26 -2.31
N ILE A 97 6.03 -1.27 -2.13
CA ILE A 97 5.36 -1.80 -0.93
C ILE A 97 5.75 -3.26 -0.70
N MET A 98 5.70 -4.07 -1.73
CA MET A 98 6.03 -5.49 -1.61
C MET A 98 7.52 -5.74 -1.35
N GLN A 99 8.40 -4.90 -1.88
CA GLN A 99 9.83 -4.91 -1.52
C GLN A 99 10.04 -4.59 -0.04
N CYS A 100 9.36 -3.57 0.47
CA CYS A 100 9.47 -3.17 1.87
C CYS A 100 8.92 -4.22 2.84
N ARG A 101 7.98 -5.06 2.40
CA ARG A 101 7.45 -6.16 3.20
C ARG A 101 8.55 -7.11 3.67
N THR A 102 9.56 -7.34 2.87
CA THR A 102 10.72 -8.16 3.24
C THR A 102 11.55 -7.55 4.38
N ASN A 103 11.40 -6.26 4.63
CA ASN A 103 12.07 -5.52 5.70
C ASN A 103 11.22 -5.40 6.99
N GLY A 104 10.17 -6.19 7.11
CA GLY A 104 9.33 -6.25 8.29
C GLY A 104 8.14 -5.31 8.29
N GLN A 105 7.86 -4.62 7.18
CA GLN A 105 6.65 -3.83 7.05
C GLN A 105 5.44 -4.72 6.76
N LEU A 106 4.28 -4.31 7.27
CA LEU A 106 3.04 -5.03 7.06
C LEU A 106 2.33 -4.51 5.81
N VAL A 107 1.69 -5.41 5.09
CA VAL A 107 0.87 -5.07 3.93
C VAL A 107 -0.53 -5.64 4.14
N LEU A 108 -1.52 -4.77 4.06
CA LEU A 108 -2.92 -5.12 4.23
C LEU A 108 -3.68 -4.81 2.93
N PRO A 109 -4.04 -5.82 2.14
CA PRO A 109 -4.87 -5.60 0.96
C PRO A 109 -6.35 -5.41 1.36
N VAL A 110 -7.01 -4.50 0.66
CA VAL A 110 -8.45 -4.28 0.73
C VAL A 110 -9.00 -4.44 -0.68
N PHE A 111 -9.82 -5.44 -0.89
CA PHE A 111 -10.44 -5.70 -2.19
C PHE A 111 -11.79 -4.98 -2.23
N TYR A 112 -11.77 -3.80 -2.83
CA TYR A 112 -12.95 -2.95 -2.92
C TYR A 112 -13.72 -3.22 -4.22
N LYS A 113 -14.81 -3.96 -4.10
CA LYS A 113 -15.69 -4.37 -5.22
C LYS A 113 -14.94 -5.09 -6.34
N VAL A 114 -13.88 -5.81 -5.99
CA VAL A 114 -13.14 -6.68 -6.92
C VAL A 114 -12.93 -8.03 -6.26
N ASP A 115 -12.92 -9.08 -7.07
CA ASP A 115 -12.59 -10.42 -6.59
C ASP A 115 -11.08 -10.54 -6.42
N PRO A 116 -10.59 -11.03 -5.27
CA PRO A 116 -9.16 -11.23 -5.07
C PRO A 116 -8.48 -12.10 -6.14
N SER A 117 -9.20 -13.06 -6.71
CA SER A 117 -8.68 -13.91 -7.79
C SER A 117 -8.42 -13.15 -9.09
N GLU A 118 -9.19 -12.11 -9.36
CA GLU A 118 -8.97 -11.23 -10.52
C GLU A 118 -7.67 -10.45 -10.38
N VAL A 119 -7.38 -9.97 -9.18
CA VAL A 119 -6.11 -9.29 -8.86
C VAL A 119 -4.95 -10.27 -8.96
N ARG A 120 -5.09 -11.43 -8.31
CA ARG A 120 -4.05 -12.45 -8.24
C ARG A 120 -3.64 -12.99 -9.61
N ASN A 121 -4.60 -13.24 -10.45
CA ASN A 121 -4.40 -13.88 -11.75
C ASN A 121 -4.47 -12.90 -12.93
N GLN A 122 -4.60 -11.60 -12.65
CA GLN A 122 -4.77 -10.53 -13.63
C GLN A 122 -5.87 -10.89 -14.66
N ARG A 123 -7.08 -11.06 -14.15
CA ARG A 123 -8.29 -11.30 -14.97
C ARG A 123 -9.19 -10.06 -14.93
N GLY A 124 -10.25 -10.08 -15.74
CA GLY A 124 -11.19 -8.96 -15.82
C GLY A 124 -10.48 -7.65 -16.17
N ASN A 125 -10.77 -6.58 -15.44
CA ASN A 125 -10.15 -5.28 -15.68
C ASN A 125 -8.65 -5.27 -15.40
N PHE A 126 -8.15 -6.09 -14.47
CA PHE A 126 -6.74 -6.25 -14.23
C PHE A 126 -6.03 -6.87 -15.43
N GLY A 127 -6.63 -7.87 -16.04
CA GLY A 127 -6.11 -8.46 -17.29
C GLY A 127 -6.14 -7.49 -18.47
N ALA A 128 -7.24 -6.78 -18.64
CA ALA A 128 -7.40 -5.81 -19.72
C ALA A 128 -6.37 -4.67 -19.63
N ALA A 129 -6.07 -4.20 -18.43
CA ALA A 129 -5.04 -3.18 -18.22
C ALA A 129 -3.66 -3.63 -18.73
N PHE A 130 -3.30 -4.89 -18.50
CA PHE A 130 -2.00 -5.41 -18.95
C PHE A 130 -1.87 -5.58 -20.46
N THR A 131 -2.96 -5.69 -21.19
CA THR A 131 -2.89 -5.73 -22.66
C THR A 131 -2.21 -4.48 -23.22
N THR A 132 -2.58 -3.30 -22.71
CA THR A 132 -1.94 -2.04 -23.11
C THR A 132 -0.56 -1.86 -22.49
N LEU A 133 -0.39 -2.25 -21.23
CA LEU A 133 0.89 -2.10 -20.51
C LEU A 133 2.00 -2.96 -21.11
N GLU A 134 1.69 -4.15 -21.59
CA GLU A 134 2.66 -5.04 -22.24
C GLU A 134 3.24 -4.45 -23.51
N GLU A 135 2.48 -3.67 -24.24
CA GLU A 135 2.96 -3.01 -25.47
C GLU A 135 4.01 -1.94 -25.19
N ASN A 136 3.88 -1.21 -24.07
CA ASN A 136 4.66 -0.01 -23.80
C ASN A 136 5.69 -0.17 -22.67
N PHE A 137 5.51 -1.16 -21.78
CA PHE A 137 6.29 -1.30 -20.54
C PHE A 137 6.73 -2.74 -20.29
N GLN A 138 7.20 -3.44 -21.31
CA GLN A 138 7.57 -4.85 -21.25
C GLN A 138 8.56 -5.18 -20.13
N ASN A 139 9.49 -4.28 -19.83
CA ASN A 139 10.49 -4.47 -18.79
C ASN A 139 9.93 -4.35 -17.37
N LYS A 140 8.83 -3.64 -17.18
CA LYS A 140 8.18 -3.45 -15.87
C LYS A 140 7.07 -4.45 -15.57
N VAL A 141 6.41 -4.95 -16.60
CA VAL A 141 5.25 -5.83 -16.48
C VAL A 141 5.49 -7.06 -15.60
N PRO A 142 6.61 -7.80 -15.71
CA PRO A 142 6.84 -8.95 -14.84
C PRO A 142 6.83 -8.59 -13.34
N SER A 143 7.45 -7.48 -12.94
CA SER A 143 7.46 -6.99 -11.56
C SER A 143 6.06 -6.61 -11.09
N TRP A 144 5.28 -5.95 -11.93
CA TRP A 144 3.90 -5.56 -11.60
C TRP A 144 3.00 -6.78 -11.41
N ARG A 145 3.11 -7.78 -12.30
CA ARG A 145 2.33 -9.03 -12.18
C ARG A 145 2.68 -9.80 -10.91
N THR A 146 3.95 -9.89 -10.58
CA THR A 146 4.41 -10.56 -9.37
C THR A 146 3.90 -9.83 -8.13
N ALA A 147 4.01 -8.50 -8.08
CA ALA A 147 3.53 -7.71 -6.96
C ALA A 147 2.01 -7.86 -6.74
N LEU A 148 1.21 -7.84 -7.79
CA LEU A 148 -0.24 -8.08 -7.71
C LEU A 148 -0.56 -9.48 -7.18
N ARG A 149 0.13 -10.49 -7.68
CA ARG A 149 -0.07 -11.89 -7.25
C ARG A 149 0.27 -12.06 -5.78
N GLU A 150 1.40 -11.57 -5.36
CA GLU A 150 1.86 -11.71 -3.97
C GLU A 150 0.97 -10.91 -3.02
N ALA A 151 0.62 -9.68 -3.35
CA ALA A 151 -0.27 -8.87 -2.53
C ALA A 151 -1.66 -9.49 -2.39
N ALA A 152 -2.20 -10.03 -3.47
CA ALA A 152 -3.52 -10.65 -3.46
C ALA A 152 -3.57 -12.01 -2.72
N ASN A 153 -2.43 -12.60 -2.42
CA ASN A 153 -2.32 -13.80 -1.58
C ASN A 153 -2.26 -13.49 -0.08
N LEU A 154 -2.10 -12.23 0.30
CA LEU A 154 -2.07 -11.84 1.70
C LEU A 154 -3.49 -11.82 2.29
N SER A 155 -3.57 -12.06 3.60
CA SER A 155 -4.82 -11.86 4.33
C SER A 155 -5.22 -10.40 4.32
N GLY A 156 -6.47 -10.12 4.01
CA GLY A 156 -7.00 -8.78 3.93
C GLY A 156 -8.50 -8.74 4.01
N PHE A 157 -9.08 -7.63 3.60
CA PHE A 157 -10.52 -7.40 3.65
C PHE A 157 -11.11 -7.38 2.24
N HIS A 158 -12.22 -8.08 2.07
CA HIS A 158 -13.02 -8.02 0.86
C HIS A 158 -14.31 -7.24 1.15
N TYR A 159 -14.48 -6.14 0.46
CA TYR A 159 -15.69 -5.31 0.54
C TYR A 159 -16.45 -5.40 -0.78
N ASP A 160 -17.64 -5.97 -0.70
CA ASP A 160 -18.66 -5.80 -1.72
C ASP A 160 -19.85 -5.02 -1.13
N ASN A 161 -20.85 -4.69 -1.94
CA ASN A 161 -21.99 -3.87 -1.49
C ASN A 161 -22.85 -4.55 -0.41
N ARG A 162 -22.55 -5.76 -0.01
CA ARG A 162 -23.39 -6.56 0.90
C ARG A 162 -22.70 -6.88 2.21
N LEU A 163 -21.41 -7.19 2.20
CA LEU A 163 -20.70 -7.68 3.37
C LEU A 163 -19.23 -7.29 3.32
N VAL A 164 -18.67 -6.99 4.50
CA VAL A 164 -17.21 -6.95 4.69
C VAL A 164 -16.80 -8.32 5.21
N SER A 165 -15.90 -8.99 4.52
CA SER A 165 -15.35 -10.28 4.94
C SER A 165 -13.84 -10.23 5.00
N ILE A 166 -13.27 -11.10 5.85
CA ILE A 166 -11.82 -11.32 5.89
C ILE A 166 -11.51 -12.39 4.84
N ASN A 167 -10.57 -12.08 3.97
CA ASN A 167 -10.13 -12.99 2.92
C ASN A 167 -8.91 -13.78 3.38
#